data_872d234542571a765e776a43e5a11320
#
_entry.id   872d234542571a765e776a43e5a11320
#
_cell.length_a   1.000
_cell.length_b   1.000
_cell.length_c   1.000
_cell.angle_alpha   90.00
_cell.angle_beta   90.00
_cell.angle_gamma   90.00
#
_symmetry.space_group_name_H-M   'P 1'
#
loop_
_entity.id
_entity.type
_entity.pdbx_description
1 polymer ?
#
loop_
_entity_poly.entity_id
_entity_poly.type
_entity_poly.pdbx_seq_one_letter_code
_entity_poly.pdbx_strand_id
1 'polypeptide(L)' 'MQLEEWRKKKNLSYVQLAKKLGASHATVVRRWCLPGGHKDKMIPSPKFMRIITESSLGEVSPNDFYR' A
#
# COMPACT_ATOMS: atom_id res chain seq x y z
N MET A 1 -9.93 2.94 3.50
CA MET A 1 -9.43 1.61 3.88
C MET A 1 -7.92 1.62 3.90
N GLN A 2 -7.30 1.00 4.87
CA GLN A 2 -5.84 0.87 4.90
C GLN A 2 -5.38 -0.10 3.81
N LEU A 3 -4.16 0.11 3.29
CA LEU A 3 -3.62 -0.76 2.24
C LEU A 3 -3.53 -2.21 2.70
N GLU A 4 -3.16 -2.45 3.96
CA GLU A 4 -3.08 -3.80 4.51
C GLU A 4 -4.45 -4.50 4.48
N GLU A 5 -5.50 -3.80 4.83
CA GLU A 5 -6.86 -4.36 4.78
C GLU A 5 -7.26 -4.70 3.35
N TRP A 6 -6.95 -3.82 2.41
CA TRP A 6 -7.24 -4.05 1.00
C TRP A 6 -6.46 -5.24 0.46
N ARG A 7 -5.18 -5.35 0.84
CA ARG A 7 -4.33 -6.48 0.45
C ARG A 7 -4.95 -7.80 0.91
N LYS A 8 -5.36 -7.88 2.17
CA LYS A 8 -5.99 -9.08 2.74
C LYS A 8 -7.32 -9.39 2.04
N LYS A 9 -8.11 -8.37 1.77
CA LYS A 9 -9.39 -8.52 1.07
C LYS A 9 -9.20 -9.15 -0.30
N LYS A 10 -8.11 -8.83 -0.98
CA LYS A 10 -7.81 -9.35 -2.31
C LYS A 10 -6.96 -10.62 -2.28
N ASN A 11 -6.62 -11.12 -1.10
CA ASN A 11 -5.79 -12.32 -0.93
C ASN A 11 -4.41 -12.19 -1.61
N LEU A 12 -3.80 -11.04 -1.51
CA LEU A 12 -2.50 -10.77 -2.12
C LEU A 12 -1.37 -10.93 -1.10
N SER A 13 -0.29 -11.60 -1.50
CA SER A 13 0.95 -11.53 -0.73
C SER A 13 1.63 -10.18 -0.99
N TYR A 14 2.65 -9.84 -0.20
CA TYR A 14 3.38 -8.60 -0.44
C TYR A 14 4.07 -8.62 -1.81
N VAL A 15 4.57 -9.78 -2.23
CA VAL A 15 5.19 -9.93 -3.56
C VAL A 15 4.15 -9.70 -4.66
N GLN A 16 2.98 -10.29 -4.53
CA GLN A 16 1.91 -10.12 -5.51
C GLN A 16 1.43 -8.67 -5.56
N LEU A 17 1.31 -8.04 -4.41
CA LEU A 17 0.91 -6.64 -4.34
C LEU A 17 1.96 -5.74 -4.99
N ALA A 18 3.24 -6.00 -4.75
CA ALA A 18 4.32 -5.25 -5.38
C ALA A 18 4.24 -5.35 -6.90
N LYS A 19 4.02 -6.53 -7.43
CA LYS A 19 3.87 -6.74 -8.87
C LYS A 19 2.66 -5.98 -9.42
N LYS A 20 1.55 -6.03 -8.71
CA LYS A 20 0.32 -5.35 -9.13
C LYS A 20 0.50 -3.84 -9.19
N LEU A 21 1.26 -3.28 -8.26
CA LEU A 21 1.50 -1.84 -8.19
C LEU A 21 2.72 -1.38 -8.99
N GLY A 22 3.49 -2.31 -9.52
CA GLY A 22 4.71 -1.96 -10.25
C GLY A 22 5.88 -1.56 -9.36
N ALA A 23 5.83 -1.95 -8.08
CA ALA A 23 6.93 -1.68 -7.15
C ALA A 23 8.05 -2.70 -7.35
N SER A 24 9.30 -2.25 -7.20
CA SER A 24 10.46 -3.09 -7.44
C SER A 24 10.70 -4.13 -6.34
N HIS A 25 10.30 -3.81 -5.10
CA HIS A 25 10.61 -4.66 -3.95
C HIS A 25 9.40 -4.83 -3.04
N ALA A 26 9.13 -6.08 -2.66
CA ALA A 26 8.05 -6.39 -1.73
C ALA A 26 8.28 -5.76 -0.35
N THR A 27 9.55 -5.58 0.06
CA THR A 27 9.89 -4.95 1.35
C THR A 27 9.33 -3.53 1.43
N VAL A 28 9.41 -2.76 0.35
CA VAL A 28 8.87 -1.40 0.31
C VAL A 28 7.36 -1.42 0.50
N VAL A 29 6.68 -2.32 -0.20
CA VAL A 29 5.22 -2.47 -0.10
C VAL A 29 4.83 -2.88 1.32
N ARG A 30 5.58 -3.81 1.93
CA ARG A 30 5.34 -4.21 3.32
C ARG A 30 5.40 -3.00 4.26
N ARG A 31 6.39 -2.12 4.06
CA ARG A 31 6.54 -0.92 4.87
C ARG A 31 5.35 0.03 4.71
N TRP A 32 4.77 0.10 3.51
CA TRP A 32 3.55 0.88 3.30
C TRP A 32 2.35 0.29 4.06
N CYS A 33 2.36 -1.03 4.28
CA CYS A 33 1.26 -1.72 4.94
C CYS A 33 1.37 -1.73 6.46
N LEU A 34 2.48 -1.28 7.03
CA LEU A 34 2.68 -1.28 8.48
C LEU A 34 1.75 -0.27 9.16
N PRO A 35 1.38 -0.52 10.45
CA PRO A 35 0.52 0.40 11.18
C PRO A 35 1.15 1.78 11.33
N GLY A 36 0.32 2.80 11.40
CA GLY A 36 0.79 4.15 11.73
C GLY A 36 1.50 4.12 13.07
N GLY A 37 2.62 4.83 13.18
CA GLY A 37 3.43 4.84 14.39
C GLY A 37 4.51 3.77 14.44
N HIS A 38 4.46 2.77 13.55
CA HIS A 38 5.56 1.80 13.47
C HIS A 38 6.81 2.51 12.92
N LYS A 39 7.97 2.22 13.54
CA LYS A 39 9.22 2.91 13.19
C LYS A 39 9.64 2.70 11.74
N ASP A 40 9.26 1.58 11.14
CA ASP A 40 9.61 1.25 9.76
C ASP A 40 8.52 1.63 8.76
N LYS A 41 7.43 2.26 9.23
CA LYS A 41 6.35 2.70 8.37
C LYS A 41 6.86 3.70 7.33
N MET A 42 6.53 3.44 6.07
CA MET A 42 6.83 4.35 4.97
C MET A 42 5.55 4.75 4.27
N ILE A 43 5.53 5.97 3.77
CA ILE A 43 4.41 6.48 3.00
C ILE A 43 4.83 6.45 1.53
N PRO A 44 3.97 5.91 0.63
CA PRO A 44 4.30 5.88 -0.79
C PRO A 44 4.55 7.26 -1.36
N SER A 45 5.41 7.35 -2.38
CA SER A 45 5.62 8.59 -3.11
C SER A 45 4.32 8.99 -3.84
N PRO A 46 4.21 10.24 -4.31
CA PRO A 46 3.01 10.69 -5.05
C PRO A 46 2.68 9.79 -6.24
N LYS A 47 3.69 9.27 -6.93
CA LYS A 47 3.49 8.35 -8.05
C LYS A 47 2.76 7.09 -7.60
N PHE A 48 3.24 6.46 -6.53
CA PHE A 48 2.62 5.23 -6.02
C PHE A 48 1.30 5.50 -5.31
N MET A 49 1.14 6.66 -4.69
CA MET A 49 -0.16 7.05 -4.15
C MET A 49 -1.24 7.03 -5.22
N ARG A 50 -0.93 7.59 -6.40
CA ARG A 50 -1.86 7.59 -7.52
C ARG A 50 -2.16 6.16 -7.97
N ILE A 51 -1.11 5.35 -8.15
CA ILE A 51 -1.27 3.96 -8.59
C ILE A 51 -2.14 3.17 -7.61
N ILE A 52 -1.90 3.32 -6.31
CA ILE A 52 -2.67 2.64 -5.27
C ILE A 52 -4.14 3.09 -5.32
N THR A 53 -4.38 4.39 -5.41
CA THR A 53 -5.75 4.92 -5.46
C THR A 53 -6.48 4.39 -6.67
N GLU A 54 -5.85 4.42 -7.84
CA GLU A 54 -6.46 3.92 -9.07
C GLU A 54 -6.68 2.41 -9.05
N SER A 55 -5.68 1.66 -8.59
CA SER A 55 -5.77 0.18 -8.53
C SER A 55 -6.83 -0.30 -7.56
N SER A 56 -7.09 0.45 -6.50
CA SER A 56 -8.10 0.10 -5.51
C SER A 56 -9.46 0.73 -5.80
N LEU A 57 -9.59 1.45 -6.91
CA LEU A 57 -10.82 2.17 -7.28
C LEU A 57 -11.26 3.13 -6.17
N GLY A 58 -10.30 3.77 -5.51
CA GLY A 58 -10.56 4.73 -4.46
C GLY A 58 -10.76 4.15 -3.07
N GLU A 59 -10.77 2.83 -2.93
CA GLU A 59 -10.92 2.21 -1.60
C GLU A 59 -9.76 2.53 -0.68
N VAL A 60 -8.55 2.66 -1.23
CA VAL A 60 -7.37 3.13 -0.51
C VAL A 60 -7.03 4.52 -1.04
N SER A 61 -7.04 5.50 -0.17
CA SER A 61 -6.77 6.89 -0.53
C SER A 61 -5.51 7.39 0.16
N PRO A 62 -4.92 8.51 -0.30
CA PRO A 62 -3.75 9.08 0.38
C PRO A 62 -3.98 9.35 1.86
N ASN A 63 -5.18 9.76 2.25
CA ASN A 63 -5.50 10.03 3.65
C ASN A 63 -5.35 8.81 4.54
N ASP A 64 -5.51 7.61 3.99
CA ASP A 64 -5.40 6.39 4.77
C ASP A 64 -3.97 6.12 5.26
N PHE A 65 -2.98 6.76 4.64
CA PHE A 65 -1.58 6.62 5.06
C PHE A 65 -1.18 7.59 6.17
N TYR A 66 -2.02 8.57 6.47
CA TYR A 66 -1.72 9.60 7.45
C TYR A 66 -2.53 9.46 8.74
N ARG A 67 -3.17 8.34 8.93
CA ARG A 67 -3.92 8.03 10.15
C ARG A 67 -3.06 7.39 11.20
#